data_354ae624b94271466912531133854660
#
_entry.id   354ae624b94271466912531133854660
#
_cell.length_a   1.000
_cell.length_b   1.000
_cell.length_c   1.000
_cell.angle_alpha   90.00
_cell.angle_beta   90.00
_cell.angle_gamma   90.00
#
_symmetry.space_group_name_H-M   'P 1'
#
loop_
_entity.id
_entity.type
_entity.pdbx_description
1 polymer ?
#
loop_
_entity_poly.entity_id
_entity_poly.type
_entity_poly.pdbx_seq_one_letter_code
_entity_poly.pdbx_strand_id
1 'polypeptide(L)' 'MDEGIGEQRARWEKGTRFYEALVERDLFGDWVLTLVWGRRGSSLGRVQHRPHPSAIAAHEAVETVARRRAHRGYARIR' A
#
# COMPACT_ATOMS: atom_id res chain seq x y z
N MET A 1 16.22 11.70 -13.04
CA MET A 1 15.83 10.39 -12.56
C MET A 1 15.26 10.51 -11.16
N ASP A 2 14.23 9.82 -10.88
CA ASP A 2 13.49 10.05 -9.64
C ASP A 2 13.06 8.74 -9.01
N GLU A 3 14.01 7.82 -8.93
CA GLU A 3 13.72 6.53 -8.33
C GLU A 3 13.17 6.67 -6.93
N GLY A 4 13.51 7.76 -6.22
CA GLY A 4 13.03 7.96 -4.88
C GLY A 4 11.54 8.15 -4.78
N ILE A 5 10.88 8.55 -5.87
CA ILE A 5 9.43 8.74 -5.89
C ILE A 5 8.76 7.81 -6.87
N GLY A 6 9.41 6.69 -7.16
CA GLY A 6 8.85 5.69 -8.04
C GLY A 6 7.97 4.70 -7.29
N GLU A 7 8.09 3.45 -7.67
CA GLU A 7 7.32 2.39 -7.05
C GLU A 7 7.69 2.22 -5.59
N GLN A 8 6.72 1.80 -4.79
CA GLN A 8 6.90 1.62 -3.37
C GLN A 8 6.07 0.43 -2.90
N ARG A 9 6.58 -0.29 -1.90
CA ARG A 9 5.84 -1.38 -1.27
C ARG A 9 6.01 -1.27 0.24
N ALA A 10 4.89 -1.41 0.95
CA ALA A 10 4.91 -1.40 2.40
C ALA A 10 3.99 -2.49 2.91
N ARG A 11 4.34 -3.06 4.07
CA ARG A 11 3.54 -4.12 4.67
C ARG A 11 3.46 -3.93 6.18
N TRP A 12 2.28 -4.17 6.72
CA TRP A 12 2.00 -4.12 8.15
C TRP A 12 1.35 -5.44 8.57
N GLU A 13 1.56 -5.82 9.82
CA GLU A 13 0.95 -7.03 10.36
C GLU A 13 0.44 -6.77 11.76
N LYS A 14 -0.64 -7.47 12.11
CA LYS A 14 -1.21 -7.45 13.46
C LYS A 14 -1.79 -8.82 13.74
N GLY A 15 -1.14 -9.60 14.60
CA GLY A 15 -1.55 -10.97 14.85
C GLY A 15 -1.54 -11.78 13.56
N THR A 16 -2.68 -12.35 13.20
CA THR A 16 -2.81 -13.12 11.96
C THR A 16 -3.19 -12.27 10.77
N ARG A 17 -3.35 -10.97 10.93
CA ARG A 17 -3.78 -10.08 9.84
C ARG A 17 -2.60 -9.40 9.19
N PHE A 18 -2.74 -9.11 7.91
CA PHE A 18 -1.75 -8.33 7.19
C PHE A 18 -2.44 -7.25 6.36
N TYR A 19 -1.64 -6.25 5.99
CA TYR A 19 -2.09 -5.15 5.14
C TYR A 19 -0.90 -4.71 4.31
N GLU A 20 -1.09 -4.57 3.00
CA GLU A 20 -0.02 -4.13 2.11
C GLU A 20 -0.47 -2.95 1.27
N ALA A 21 0.47 -2.07 0.97
CA ALA A 21 0.26 -0.96 0.06
C ALA A 21 1.35 -1.00 -1.00
N LEU A 22 0.95 -0.93 -2.26
CA LEU A 22 1.87 -0.92 -3.39
C LEU A 22 1.56 0.29 -4.25
N VAL A 23 2.60 1.05 -4.58
CA VAL A 23 2.48 2.15 -5.53
C VAL A 23 3.17 1.72 -6.81
N GLU A 24 2.44 1.70 -7.92
CA GLU A 24 2.94 1.25 -9.20
C GLU A 24 2.39 2.13 -10.31
N ARG A 25 3.12 2.15 -11.42
CA ARG A 25 2.57 2.70 -12.67
C ARG A 25 1.87 1.58 -13.41
N ASP A 26 0.68 1.87 -13.92
CA ASP A 26 -0.03 0.88 -14.73
C ASP A 26 0.45 0.98 -16.20
N LEU A 27 -0.18 0.17 -17.05
CA LEU A 27 0.22 0.10 -18.45
C LEU A 27 -0.03 1.40 -19.22
N PHE A 28 -0.88 2.27 -18.69
CA PHE A 28 -1.20 3.54 -19.32
C PHE A 28 -0.38 4.69 -18.74
N GLY A 29 0.54 4.39 -17.84
CA GLY A 29 1.38 5.40 -17.22
C GLY A 29 0.75 6.11 -16.03
N ASP A 30 -0.40 5.64 -15.57
CA ASP A 30 -1.07 6.23 -14.41
C ASP A 30 -0.51 5.61 -13.12
N TRP A 31 -0.47 6.43 -12.07
CA TRP A 31 -0.04 5.95 -10.76
C TRP A 31 -1.22 5.34 -10.03
N VAL A 32 -1.02 4.14 -9.49
CA VAL A 32 -2.07 3.40 -8.80
C VAL A 32 -1.54 2.93 -7.45
N LEU A 33 -2.32 3.19 -6.42
CA LEU A 33 -2.10 2.62 -5.10
C LEU A 33 -2.97 1.38 -4.98
N THR A 34 -2.32 0.23 -4.83
CA THR A 34 -3.02 -1.03 -4.62
C THR A 34 -2.93 -1.41 -3.16
N LEU A 35 -4.06 -1.66 -2.54
CA LEU A 35 -4.16 -2.09 -1.16
C LEU A 35 -4.59 -3.55 -1.13
N VAL A 36 -3.88 -4.36 -0.35
CA VAL A 36 -4.18 -5.78 -0.20
C VAL A 36 -4.22 -6.07 1.30
N TRP A 37 -5.28 -6.71 1.77
CA TRP A 37 -5.36 -7.04 3.19
C TRP A 37 -6.11 -8.34 3.39
N GLY A 38 -5.87 -8.96 4.53
CA GLY A 38 -6.52 -10.22 4.84
C GLY A 38 -5.84 -10.92 6.00
N ARG A 39 -5.99 -12.24 6.03
CA ARG A 39 -5.40 -13.09 7.03
C ARG A 39 -4.17 -13.78 6.44
N ARG A 40 -3.07 -13.78 7.20
CA ARG A 40 -1.85 -14.44 6.76
C ARG A 40 -2.12 -15.92 6.54
N GLY A 41 -1.58 -16.46 5.46
CA GLY A 41 -1.72 -17.88 5.13
C GLY A 41 -3.03 -18.23 4.47
N SER A 42 -3.92 -17.27 4.27
CA SER A 42 -5.19 -17.51 3.58
C SER A 42 -5.08 -16.98 2.16
N SER A 43 -5.70 -17.68 1.21
CA SER A 43 -5.85 -17.18 -0.15
C SER A 43 -7.02 -16.21 -0.30
N LEU A 44 -7.83 -16.10 0.75
CA LEU A 44 -8.97 -15.18 0.75
C LEU A 44 -8.50 -13.83 1.29
N GLY A 45 -8.61 -12.83 0.50
CA GLY A 45 -8.22 -11.49 0.89
C GLY A 45 -8.98 -10.49 0.06
N ARG A 46 -8.67 -9.23 0.28
CA ARG A 46 -9.27 -8.15 -0.47
C ARG A 46 -8.21 -7.34 -1.16
N VAL A 47 -8.56 -6.82 -2.34
CA VAL A 47 -7.67 -5.97 -3.12
C VAL A 47 -8.48 -4.75 -3.54
N GLN A 48 -7.85 -3.58 -3.42
CA GLN A 48 -8.47 -2.35 -3.86
C GLN A 48 -7.44 -1.55 -4.65
N HIS A 49 -7.84 -1.04 -5.80
CA HIS A 49 -6.99 -0.20 -6.63
C HIS A 49 -7.50 1.23 -6.59
N ARG A 50 -6.60 2.17 -6.32
CA ARG A 50 -6.94 3.60 -6.23
C ARG A 50 -6.01 4.38 -7.14
N PRO A 51 -6.51 4.91 -8.26
CA PRO A 51 -5.68 5.75 -9.12
C PRO A 51 -5.40 7.09 -8.46
N HIS A 52 -4.23 7.64 -8.77
CA HIS A 52 -3.80 8.93 -8.26
C HIS A 52 -3.21 9.75 -9.41
N PRO A 53 -3.31 11.07 -9.33
CA PRO A 53 -2.84 11.91 -10.44
C PRO A 53 -1.32 11.99 -10.55
N SER A 54 -0.58 11.56 -9.54
CA SER A 54 0.88 11.66 -9.56
C SER A 54 1.49 10.66 -8.58
N ALA A 55 2.79 10.42 -8.75
CA ALA A 55 3.54 9.60 -7.81
C ALA A 55 3.48 10.22 -6.40
N ILE A 56 3.63 11.53 -6.30
CA ILE A 56 3.60 12.20 -5.01
C ILE A 56 2.26 11.98 -4.31
N ALA A 57 1.16 12.12 -5.05
CA ALA A 57 -0.16 11.90 -4.46
C ALA A 57 -0.33 10.46 -3.98
N ALA A 58 0.18 9.50 -4.76
CA ALA A 58 0.10 8.09 -4.36
C ALA A 58 0.93 7.83 -3.11
N HIS A 59 2.12 8.41 -3.03
CA HIS A 59 2.97 8.25 -1.85
C HIS A 59 2.37 8.91 -0.62
N GLU A 60 1.73 10.05 -0.78
CA GLU A 60 1.01 10.68 0.33
C GLU A 60 -0.12 9.79 0.84
N ALA A 61 -0.80 9.12 -0.08
CA ALA A 61 -1.86 8.19 0.30
C ALA A 61 -1.29 7.01 1.09
N VAL A 62 -0.07 6.54 0.77
CA VAL A 62 0.59 5.50 1.56
C VAL A 62 0.84 6.00 2.98
N GLU A 63 1.26 7.25 3.14
CA GLU A 63 1.49 7.82 4.48
C GLU A 63 0.21 7.84 5.30
N THR A 64 -0.91 8.15 4.66
CA THR A 64 -2.20 8.11 5.35
C THR A 64 -2.54 6.69 5.79
N VAL A 65 -2.30 5.70 4.92
CA VAL A 65 -2.52 4.29 5.28
C VAL A 65 -1.61 3.92 6.45
N ALA A 66 -0.34 4.33 6.41
CA ALA A 66 0.61 4.02 7.48
C ALA A 66 0.13 4.54 8.82
N ARG A 67 -0.38 5.78 8.86
CA ARG A 67 -0.90 6.35 10.10
C ARG A 67 -2.09 5.57 10.62
N ARG A 68 -3.00 5.17 9.73
CA ARG A 68 -4.18 4.39 10.14
C ARG A 68 -3.78 3.03 10.66
N ARG A 69 -2.80 2.38 9.99
CA ARG A 69 -2.35 1.06 10.44
C ARG A 69 -1.69 1.14 11.81
N ALA A 70 -0.86 2.15 12.04
CA ALA A 70 -0.23 2.35 13.34
C ALA A 70 -1.29 2.61 14.41
N HIS A 71 -2.26 3.46 14.11
CA HIS A 71 -3.34 3.78 15.05
C HIS A 71 -4.14 2.53 15.42
N ARG A 72 -4.30 1.61 14.48
CA ARG A 72 -5.02 0.37 14.71
C ARG A 72 -4.15 -0.74 15.30
N GLY A 73 -2.92 -0.44 15.65
CA GLY A 73 -2.05 -1.37 16.33
C GLY A 73 -1.26 -2.30 15.43
N TYR A 74 -1.20 -2.03 14.12
CA TYR A 74 -0.36 -2.80 13.21
C TYR A 74 1.08 -2.39 13.38
N ALA A 75 1.98 -3.36 13.26
CA ALA A 75 3.41 -3.11 13.21
C ALA A 75 3.85 -3.08 11.75
N ARG A 76 4.69 -2.12 11.39
CA ARG A 76 5.23 -2.05 10.04
C ARG A 76 6.36 -3.06 9.90
N ILE A 77 6.25 -3.92 8.89
CA ILE A 77 7.22 -4.98 8.66
C ILE A 77 8.27 -4.53 7.63
N ARG A 78 7.83 -3.79 6.60
CA ARG A 78 8.76 -3.28 5.59
C ARG A 78 8.17 -2.14 4.80
#